data_c6c8f042f4e4976758eea6f0d4dd23d1
#
_entry.id   c6c8f042f4e4976758eea6f0d4dd23d1
#
_cell.length_a   1.000
_cell.length_b   1.000
_cell.length_c   1.000
_cell.angle_alpha   90.00
_cell.angle_beta   90.00
_cell.angle_gamma   90.00
#
_symmetry.space_group_name_H-M   'P 1'
#
loop_
_entity.id
_entity.type
_entity.pdbx_description
1 polymer ?
#
loop_
_entity_poly.entity_id
_entity_poly.type
_entity_poly.pdbx_seq_one_letter_code
_entity_poly.pdbx_strand_id
1 'polypeptide(L)'
;MTNSVSSNRSEKYNIAAFFSGVGGIELGFEQTNEFRVVYANEFDKYARQTYQLNHPDTYLDGRDIHDVQPEDIPAERVDVIMGGFPCQAFSIAGYRKGFDDDRGDLFFELLRMIEGCKPRAIFIENVKNMVGHDHGNTFKVIREALTENNYFIKWKILNGKDYGNIPQNRERIYIVGLDRKSVV
;
A
#
# COMPACT_ATOMS: atom_id res chain seq x y z
N MET A 1 13.88 40.53 -12.07
CA MET A 1 13.12 39.62 -12.95
C MET A 1 13.33 38.22 -12.39
N THR A 2 12.42 37.79 -11.56
CA THR A 2 12.48 36.45 -10.92
C THR A 2 11.62 35.52 -11.77
N ASN A 3 12.27 34.63 -12.52
CA ASN A 3 11.58 33.56 -13.24
C ASN A 3 11.02 32.54 -12.22
N SER A 4 9.74 32.67 -11.92
CA SER A 4 8.99 31.61 -11.27
C SER A 4 8.81 30.48 -12.30
N VAL A 5 9.55 29.40 -12.15
CA VAL A 5 9.28 28.15 -12.85
C VAL A 5 8.00 27.58 -12.22
N SER A 6 6.86 27.94 -12.79
CA SER A 6 5.60 27.23 -12.52
C SER A 6 5.70 25.86 -13.19
N SER A 7 5.97 24.82 -12.42
CA SER A 7 5.80 23.45 -12.87
C SER A 7 4.29 23.20 -13.04
N ASN A 8 3.83 23.35 -14.28
CA ASN A 8 2.48 23.00 -14.69
C ASN A 8 2.38 21.45 -14.75
N ARG A 9 2.29 20.78 -13.58
CA ARG A 9 1.92 19.37 -13.52
C ARG A 9 0.40 19.30 -13.56
N SER A 10 -0.17 19.12 -14.75
CA SER A 10 -1.60 18.93 -14.96
C SER A 10 -2.08 17.50 -14.62
N GLU A 11 -1.19 16.57 -14.32
CA GLU A 11 -1.53 15.17 -14.04
C GLU A 11 -1.23 14.78 -12.59
N LYS A 12 -2.26 14.25 -11.92
CA LYS A 12 -2.14 13.66 -10.59
C LYS A 12 -1.42 12.31 -10.67
N TYR A 13 -0.74 11.93 -9.60
CA TYR A 13 -0.16 10.60 -9.46
C TYR A 13 -1.24 9.53 -9.29
N ASN A 14 -1.14 8.44 -10.04
CA ASN A 14 -2.07 7.33 -9.98
C ASN A 14 -1.75 6.38 -8.83
N ILE A 15 -2.75 6.10 -8.00
CA ILE A 15 -2.66 5.15 -6.89
C ILE A 15 -3.43 3.88 -7.26
N ALA A 16 -2.81 2.73 -7.03
CA ALA A 16 -3.50 1.45 -6.88
C ALA A 16 -3.46 1.05 -5.39
N ALA A 17 -4.63 0.86 -4.79
CA ALA A 17 -4.80 0.53 -3.39
C ALA A 17 -5.26 -0.91 -3.20
N PHE A 18 -4.67 -1.62 -2.26
CA PHE A 18 -5.00 -3.00 -1.91
C PHE A 18 -5.34 -3.11 -0.43
N PHE A 19 -6.27 -4.01 -0.10
CA PHE A 19 -6.81 -4.12 1.26
C PHE A 19 -7.39 -2.78 1.73
N SER A 20 -8.16 -2.15 0.84
CA SER A 20 -8.57 -0.74 0.94
C SER A 20 -9.51 -0.46 2.11
N GLY A 21 -10.18 -1.48 2.64
CA GLY A 21 -11.15 -1.31 3.71
C GLY A 21 -12.25 -0.33 3.30
N VAL A 22 -12.38 0.76 4.03
CA VAL A 22 -13.36 1.84 3.75
C VAL A 22 -12.76 3.06 3.07
N GLY A 23 -11.48 3.00 2.64
CA GLY A 23 -10.83 4.05 1.87
C GLY A 23 -10.17 5.17 2.69
N GLY A 24 -9.84 4.91 3.97
CA GLY A 24 -9.31 5.96 4.84
C GLY A 24 -7.92 6.46 4.48
N ILE A 25 -7.03 5.58 4.00
CA ILE A 25 -5.68 5.97 3.57
C ILE A 25 -5.76 6.76 2.28
N GLU A 26 -6.54 6.25 1.32
CA GLU A 26 -6.78 6.84 0.01
C GLU A 26 -7.31 8.28 0.13
N LEU A 27 -8.29 8.48 1.00
CA LEU A 27 -8.85 9.81 1.27
C LEU A 27 -7.76 10.79 1.70
N GLY A 28 -6.84 10.36 2.58
CA GLY A 28 -5.72 11.19 3.04
C GLY A 28 -4.81 11.64 1.89
N PHE A 29 -4.55 10.78 0.92
CA PHE A 29 -3.75 11.12 -0.26
C PHE A 29 -4.54 12.03 -1.23
N GLU A 30 -5.81 11.73 -1.50
CA GLU A 30 -6.65 12.54 -2.41
C GLU A 30 -6.86 13.96 -1.92
N GLN A 31 -6.95 14.17 -0.59
CA GLN A 31 -7.07 15.50 0.01
C GLN A 31 -5.87 16.41 -0.28
N THR A 32 -4.73 15.88 -0.66
CA THR A 32 -3.57 16.69 -1.08
C THR A 32 -3.73 17.31 -2.46
N ASN A 33 -4.69 16.85 -3.24
CA ASN A 33 -4.91 17.16 -4.66
C ASN A 33 -3.78 16.74 -5.63
N GLU A 34 -2.75 16.05 -5.13
CA GLU A 34 -1.62 15.56 -5.94
C GLU A 34 -1.85 14.13 -6.45
N PHE A 35 -2.81 13.42 -5.88
CA PHE A 35 -3.07 12.00 -6.15
C PHE A 35 -4.50 11.76 -6.59
N ARG A 36 -4.69 10.66 -7.32
CA ARG A 36 -6.01 10.07 -7.60
C ARG A 36 -5.93 8.54 -7.45
N VAL A 37 -6.95 7.95 -6.88
CA VAL A 37 -7.06 6.49 -6.80
C VAL A 37 -7.71 5.98 -8.08
N VAL A 38 -6.95 5.23 -8.88
CA VAL A 38 -7.42 4.66 -10.15
C VAL A 38 -7.93 3.24 -10.00
N TYR A 39 -7.50 2.56 -8.94
CA TYR A 39 -7.87 1.19 -8.64
C TYR A 39 -7.86 0.95 -7.13
N ALA A 40 -8.87 0.24 -6.63
CA ALA A 40 -8.93 -0.25 -5.27
C ALA A 40 -9.34 -1.72 -5.26
N ASN A 41 -8.71 -2.52 -4.39
CA ASN A 41 -9.09 -3.91 -4.17
C ASN A 41 -9.46 -4.11 -2.70
N GLU A 42 -10.65 -4.68 -2.46
CA GLU A 42 -11.14 -5.04 -1.14
C GLU A 42 -12.02 -6.28 -1.21
N PHE A 43 -11.64 -7.32 -0.50
CA PHE A 43 -12.35 -8.61 -0.52
C PHE A 43 -13.63 -8.60 0.32
N ASP A 44 -13.64 -7.85 1.45
CA ASP A 44 -14.82 -7.78 2.33
C ASP A 44 -15.95 -6.99 1.70
N LYS A 45 -17.09 -7.63 1.52
CA LYS A 45 -18.24 -7.05 0.85
C LYS A 45 -18.85 -5.87 1.63
N TYR A 46 -18.75 -5.84 2.95
CA TYR A 46 -19.33 -4.77 3.76
C TYR A 46 -18.41 -3.55 3.76
N ALA A 47 -17.08 -3.77 3.79
CA ALA A 47 -16.12 -2.71 3.61
C ALA A 47 -16.30 -2.05 2.23
N ARG A 48 -16.47 -2.85 1.16
CA ARG A 48 -16.74 -2.34 -0.20
C ARG A 48 -17.97 -1.46 -0.29
N GLN A 49 -19.06 -1.80 0.41
CA GLN A 49 -20.26 -0.96 0.41
C GLN A 49 -19.96 0.44 0.96
N THR A 50 -19.20 0.53 2.03
CA THR A 50 -18.80 1.81 2.62
C THR A 50 -17.76 2.50 1.73
N TYR A 51 -16.81 1.76 1.17
CA TYR A 51 -15.81 2.31 0.24
C TYR A 51 -16.47 3.01 -0.93
N GLN A 52 -17.44 2.37 -1.57
CA GLN A 52 -18.12 2.89 -2.76
C GLN A 52 -18.94 4.16 -2.49
N LEU A 53 -19.46 4.33 -1.26
CA LEU A 53 -20.10 5.56 -0.84
C LEU A 53 -19.11 6.72 -0.67
N ASN A 54 -17.89 6.43 -0.23
CA ASN A 54 -16.84 7.42 0.01
C ASN A 54 -16.04 7.76 -1.26
N HIS A 55 -15.89 6.79 -2.16
CA HIS A 55 -15.07 6.86 -3.37
C HIS A 55 -15.86 6.38 -4.60
N PRO A 56 -16.95 7.08 -4.99
CA PRO A 56 -17.88 6.61 -6.03
C PRO A 56 -17.24 6.48 -7.43
N ASP A 57 -16.18 7.25 -7.69
CA ASP A 57 -15.53 7.31 -8.99
C ASP A 57 -14.33 6.34 -9.13
N THR A 58 -13.97 5.62 -8.04
CA THR A 58 -12.84 4.68 -8.05
C THR A 58 -13.30 3.32 -8.57
N TYR A 59 -12.52 2.72 -9.47
CA TYR A 59 -12.72 1.32 -9.86
C TYR A 59 -12.41 0.40 -8.67
N LEU A 60 -13.45 -0.23 -8.13
CA LEU A 60 -13.38 -1.11 -6.96
C LEU A 60 -13.49 -2.58 -7.36
N ASP A 61 -12.40 -3.32 -7.19
CA ASP A 61 -12.33 -4.76 -7.43
C ASP A 61 -12.63 -5.54 -6.14
N GLY A 62 -13.58 -6.45 -6.22
CA GLY A 62 -14.02 -7.27 -5.08
C GLY A 62 -13.41 -8.68 -5.05
N ARG A 63 -12.51 -9.01 -5.97
CA ARG A 63 -11.85 -10.31 -6.04
C ARG A 63 -10.86 -10.48 -4.88
N ASP A 64 -10.52 -11.74 -4.57
CA ASP A 64 -9.35 -12.03 -3.76
C ASP A 64 -8.09 -11.53 -4.49
N ILE A 65 -7.13 -10.98 -3.76
CA ILE A 65 -5.88 -10.47 -4.35
C ILE A 65 -5.10 -11.56 -5.11
N HIS A 66 -5.26 -12.84 -4.73
CA HIS A 66 -4.67 -13.97 -5.43
C HIS A 66 -5.17 -14.12 -6.88
N ASP A 67 -6.40 -13.67 -7.15
CA ASP A 67 -7.04 -13.72 -8.47
C ASP A 67 -6.81 -12.44 -9.29
N VAL A 68 -6.18 -11.41 -8.71
CA VAL A 68 -5.92 -10.12 -9.36
C VAL A 68 -4.55 -10.14 -10.02
N GLN A 69 -4.47 -9.63 -11.26
CA GLN A 69 -3.20 -9.47 -11.98
C GLN A 69 -2.85 -7.97 -12.14
N PRO A 70 -1.56 -7.62 -12.27
CA PRO A 70 -1.15 -6.24 -12.53
C PRO A 70 -1.85 -5.61 -13.74
N GLU A 71 -2.13 -6.41 -14.76
CA GLU A 71 -2.80 -6.02 -16.00
C GLU A 71 -4.30 -5.70 -15.84
N ASP A 72 -4.88 -6.12 -14.73
CA ASP A 72 -6.29 -5.81 -14.40
C ASP A 72 -6.49 -4.35 -13.95
N ILE A 73 -5.40 -3.64 -13.61
CA ILE A 73 -5.46 -2.26 -13.18
C ILE A 73 -5.75 -1.36 -14.40
N PRO A 74 -6.86 -0.61 -14.42
CA PRO A 74 -7.29 0.16 -15.59
C PRO A 74 -6.53 1.50 -15.70
N ALA A 75 -5.19 1.43 -15.74
CA ALA A 75 -4.35 2.61 -15.86
C ALA A 75 -3.07 2.25 -16.62
N GLU A 76 -2.64 3.13 -17.54
CA GLU A 76 -1.37 2.96 -18.26
C GLU A 76 -0.15 2.93 -17.34
N ARG A 77 -0.28 3.58 -16.18
CA ARG A 77 0.78 3.67 -15.18
C ARG A 77 0.23 3.78 -13.78
N VAL A 78 0.81 3.03 -12.87
CA VAL A 78 0.64 3.15 -11.42
C VAL A 78 1.88 3.84 -10.85
N ASP A 79 1.69 5.00 -10.22
CA ASP A 79 2.79 5.73 -9.57
C ASP A 79 3.02 5.31 -8.13
N VAL A 80 1.93 4.95 -7.42
CA VAL A 80 1.97 4.53 -6.02
C VAL A 80 1.15 3.26 -5.85
N ILE A 81 1.73 2.25 -5.21
CA ILE A 81 0.95 1.14 -4.63
C ILE A 81 0.85 1.37 -3.13
N MET A 82 -0.36 1.26 -2.60
CA MET A 82 -0.61 1.27 -1.17
C MET A 82 -1.33 0.00 -0.72
N GLY A 83 -1.10 -0.39 0.55
CA GLY A 83 -1.79 -1.54 1.11
C GLY A 83 -1.67 -1.64 2.63
N GLY A 84 -2.77 -2.10 3.25
CA GLY A 84 -2.85 -2.37 4.68
C GLY A 84 -3.22 -3.84 4.92
N PHE A 85 -2.34 -4.78 4.57
CA PHE A 85 -2.64 -6.21 4.67
C PHE A 85 -2.79 -6.69 6.13
N PRO A 86 -3.65 -7.72 6.40
CA PRO A 86 -3.83 -8.27 7.75
C PRO A 86 -2.55 -8.93 8.28
N CYS A 87 -2.17 -8.62 9.53
CA CYS A 87 -0.97 -9.17 10.17
C CYS A 87 -1.09 -10.67 10.51
N GLN A 88 -2.31 -11.22 10.57
CA GLN A 88 -2.56 -12.58 11.03
C GLN A 88 -2.13 -13.68 10.03
N ALA A 89 -1.87 -13.33 8.81
CA ALA A 89 -1.52 -14.27 7.73
C ALA A 89 0.00 -14.35 7.45
N PHE A 90 0.85 -13.80 8.33
CA PHE A 90 2.30 -13.80 8.08
C PHE A 90 2.93 -15.13 8.52
N SER A 91 3.21 -16.03 7.58
CA SER A 91 3.98 -17.26 7.80
C SER A 91 5.35 -17.18 7.13
N ILE A 92 6.42 -17.03 7.92
CA ILE A 92 7.81 -17.04 7.43
C ILE A 92 8.18 -18.40 6.79
N ALA A 93 7.45 -19.45 7.10
CA ALA A 93 7.67 -20.78 6.53
C ALA A 93 7.46 -20.81 5.01
N GLY A 94 6.54 -19.99 4.47
CA GLY A 94 6.30 -19.88 3.04
C GLY A 94 7.48 -19.28 2.26
N TYR A 95 8.14 -18.26 2.79
CA TYR A 95 9.29 -17.60 2.12
C TYR A 95 10.49 -18.53 1.91
N ARG A 96 10.73 -19.47 2.85
CA ARG A 96 11.89 -20.40 2.76
C ARG A 96 11.63 -21.70 2.01
N LYS A 97 10.35 -22.06 1.76
CA LYS A 97 9.96 -23.35 1.14
C LYS A 97 9.49 -23.26 -0.31
N GLY A 98 9.47 -22.05 -0.90
CA GLY A 98 8.84 -21.88 -2.22
C GLY A 98 7.34 -22.17 -2.14
N PHE A 99 6.54 -21.35 -2.70
CA PHE A 99 5.09 -21.25 -2.93
C PHE A 99 4.16 -22.48 -2.76
N ASP A 100 4.50 -23.48 -1.95
CA ASP A 100 3.74 -24.74 -1.81
C ASP A 100 2.78 -24.78 -0.59
N ASP A 101 2.57 -23.66 0.12
CA ASP A 101 1.60 -23.60 1.22
C ASP A 101 0.39 -22.75 0.78
N ASP A 102 -0.79 -23.37 0.67
CA ASP A 102 -2.08 -22.83 0.20
C ASP A 102 -2.66 -21.65 1.04
N ARG A 103 -1.87 -21.09 1.92
CA ARG A 103 -2.16 -19.87 2.68
C ARG A 103 -1.18 -18.79 2.30
N GLY A 104 -1.25 -18.36 1.04
CA GLY A 104 -0.43 -17.28 0.52
C GLY A 104 -0.38 -16.11 1.46
N ASP A 105 0.82 -15.72 1.86
CA ASP A 105 1.02 -14.53 2.67
C ASP A 105 0.61 -13.30 1.87
N LEU A 106 -0.43 -12.62 2.33
CA LEU A 106 -1.01 -11.45 1.65
C LEU A 106 0.01 -10.33 1.40
N PHE A 107 1.10 -10.31 2.16
CA PHE A 107 2.23 -9.43 1.86
C PHE A 107 2.91 -9.82 0.54
N PHE A 108 3.11 -11.12 0.27
CA PHE A 108 3.75 -11.55 -0.98
C PHE A 108 2.86 -11.35 -2.19
N GLU A 109 1.54 -11.41 -2.00
CA GLU A 109 0.60 -11.02 -3.05
C GLU A 109 0.69 -9.51 -3.35
N LEU A 110 0.77 -8.67 -2.31
CA LEU A 110 1.03 -7.25 -2.50
C LEU A 110 2.39 -7.00 -3.18
N LEU A 111 3.42 -7.77 -2.79
CA LEU A 111 4.74 -7.71 -3.41
C LEU A 111 4.69 -8.10 -4.89
N ARG A 112 3.94 -9.14 -5.26
CA ARG A 112 3.70 -9.54 -6.65
C ARG A 112 3.09 -8.39 -7.47
N MET A 113 2.12 -7.68 -6.90
CA MET A 113 1.54 -6.49 -7.54
C MET A 113 2.57 -5.36 -7.69
N ILE A 114 3.42 -5.15 -6.68
CA ILE A 114 4.52 -4.17 -6.73
C ILE A 114 5.53 -4.54 -7.83
N GLU A 115 5.90 -5.82 -7.94
CA GLU A 115 6.84 -6.30 -8.96
C GLU A 115 6.29 -6.16 -10.38
N GLY A 116 4.99 -6.39 -10.57
CA GLY A 116 4.34 -6.26 -11.87
C GLY A 116 4.15 -4.81 -12.29
N CYS A 117 3.62 -3.97 -11.42
CA CYS A 117 3.33 -2.57 -11.71
C CYS A 117 4.57 -1.65 -11.67
N LYS A 118 5.59 -2.01 -10.90
CA LYS A 118 6.85 -1.22 -10.71
C LYS A 118 6.58 0.24 -10.36
N PRO A 119 5.80 0.53 -9.30
CA PRO A 119 5.45 1.90 -8.95
C PRO A 119 6.68 2.70 -8.52
N ARG A 120 6.61 4.03 -8.64
CA ARG A 120 7.67 4.93 -8.15
C ARG A 120 7.76 4.95 -6.64
N ALA A 121 6.62 4.74 -5.97
CA ALA A 121 6.53 4.72 -4.52
C ALA A 121 5.60 3.62 -4.03
N ILE A 122 5.85 3.16 -2.81
CA ILE A 122 4.98 2.26 -2.07
C ILE A 122 4.65 2.88 -0.71
N PHE A 123 3.43 2.63 -0.24
CA PHE A 123 2.95 3.04 1.07
C PHE A 123 2.23 1.87 1.75
N ILE A 124 2.80 1.36 2.83
CA ILE A 124 2.27 0.20 3.55
C ILE A 124 1.93 0.60 4.98
N GLU A 125 0.71 0.25 5.42
CA GLU A 125 0.28 0.40 6.81
C GLU A 125 0.11 -0.97 7.46
N ASN A 126 0.44 -1.06 8.74
CA ASN A 126 0.12 -2.25 9.54
C ASN A 126 0.06 -1.92 11.03
N VAL A 127 -0.34 -2.89 11.85
CA VAL A 127 -0.33 -2.74 13.31
C VAL A 127 1.11 -2.62 13.82
N LYS A 128 1.33 -1.84 14.90
CA LYS A 128 2.64 -1.69 15.55
C LYS A 128 3.30 -3.04 15.87
N ASN A 129 2.50 -4.02 16.28
CA ASN A 129 3.01 -5.33 16.70
C ASN A 129 3.73 -6.10 15.57
N MET A 130 3.52 -5.75 14.30
CA MET A 130 4.27 -6.33 13.18
C MET A 130 5.78 -6.21 13.34
N VAL A 131 6.25 -5.11 13.95
CA VAL A 131 7.69 -4.87 14.17
C VAL A 131 8.32 -5.91 15.10
N GLY A 132 7.59 -6.33 16.14
CA GLY A 132 8.06 -7.32 17.12
C GLY A 132 7.59 -8.74 16.83
N HIS A 133 6.74 -8.95 15.84
CA HIS A 133 6.19 -10.26 15.50
C HIS A 133 7.31 -11.23 15.14
N ASP A 134 7.22 -12.45 15.67
CA ASP A 134 8.24 -13.50 15.52
C ASP A 134 9.67 -12.98 15.79
N HIS A 135 9.86 -12.38 16.98
CA HIS A 135 11.16 -11.81 17.39
C HIS A 135 11.74 -10.79 16.39
N GLY A 136 10.90 -10.10 15.61
CA GLY A 136 11.30 -9.13 14.58
C GLY A 136 11.58 -9.73 13.21
N ASN A 137 11.50 -11.05 13.04
CA ASN A 137 11.78 -11.73 11.76
C ASN A 137 10.80 -11.31 10.69
N THR A 138 9.51 -11.19 11.03
CA THR A 138 8.48 -10.74 10.08
C THR A 138 8.83 -9.41 9.43
N PHE A 139 9.14 -8.41 10.24
CA PHE A 139 9.46 -7.08 9.73
C PHE A 139 10.79 -7.07 8.96
N LYS A 140 11.75 -7.90 9.37
CA LYS A 140 13.01 -8.08 8.66
C LYS A 140 12.77 -8.61 7.24
N VAL A 141 11.96 -9.66 7.09
CA VAL A 141 11.62 -10.25 5.78
C VAL A 141 10.93 -9.22 4.88
N ILE A 142 9.96 -8.47 5.39
CA ILE A 142 9.29 -7.41 4.62
C ILE A 142 10.30 -6.39 4.10
N ARG A 143 11.20 -5.91 4.96
CA ARG A 143 12.22 -4.92 4.57
C ARG A 143 13.20 -5.46 3.55
N GLU A 144 13.65 -6.71 3.72
CA GLU A 144 14.57 -7.37 2.78
C GLU A 144 13.89 -7.52 1.42
N ALA A 145 12.68 -8.06 1.35
CA ALA A 145 11.94 -8.23 0.11
C ALA A 145 11.74 -6.91 -0.65
N LEU A 146 11.33 -5.84 0.04
CA LEU A 146 11.16 -4.52 -0.58
C LEU A 146 12.50 -3.91 -1.04
N THR A 147 13.58 -4.15 -0.30
CA THR A 147 14.92 -3.65 -0.66
C THR A 147 15.50 -4.41 -1.86
N GLU A 148 15.29 -5.72 -1.95
CA GLU A 148 15.66 -6.57 -3.09
C GLU A 148 14.91 -6.14 -4.36
N ASN A 149 13.68 -5.65 -4.20
CA ASN A 149 12.88 -5.04 -5.27
C ASN A 149 13.26 -3.58 -5.59
N ASN A 150 14.46 -3.14 -5.21
CA ASN A 150 15.04 -1.83 -5.50
C ASN A 150 14.37 -0.63 -4.81
N TYR A 151 13.61 -0.82 -3.73
CA TYR A 151 13.07 0.29 -2.96
C TYR A 151 14.02 0.77 -1.86
N PHE A 152 14.17 2.07 -1.73
CA PHE A 152 14.73 2.70 -0.53
C PHE A 152 13.62 2.85 0.51
N ILE A 153 13.77 2.18 1.67
CA ILE A 153 12.72 2.04 2.67
C ILE A 153 12.97 2.94 3.88
N LYS A 154 11.95 3.69 4.27
CA LYS A 154 11.83 4.34 5.58
C LYS A 154 10.55 3.91 6.25
N TRP A 155 10.53 3.91 7.57
CA TRP A 155 9.36 3.56 8.34
C TRP A 155 9.28 4.34 9.65
N LYS A 156 8.05 4.50 10.16
CA LYS A 156 7.79 5.14 11.44
C LYS A 156 6.51 4.58 12.06
N ILE A 157 6.50 4.44 13.40
CA ILE A 157 5.29 4.17 14.16
C ILE A 157 4.67 5.53 14.52
N LEU A 158 3.40 5.71 14.15
CA LEU A 158 2.62 6.89 14.47
C LEU A 158 1.39 6.49 15.27
N ASN A 159 0.95 7.37 16.17
CA ASN A 159 -0.26 7.17 16.95
C ASN A 159 -1.34 8.17 16.51
N GLY A 160 -2.55 7.67 16.24
CA GLY A 160 -3.66 8.49 15.78
C GLY A 160 -3.98 9.66 16.72
N LYS A 161 -3.88 9.48 18.03
CA LYS A 161 -4.10 10.56 19.01
C LYS A 161 -3.10 11.72 18.92
N ASP A 162 -1.87 11.44 18.44
CA ASP A 162 -0.79 12.44 18.41
C ASP A 162 -0.75 13.20 17.07
N TYR A 163 -1.25 12.57 16.00
CA TYR A 163 -1.17 13.09 14.62
C TYR A 163 -2.53 13.31 13.94
N GLY A 164 -3.57 12.59 14.38
CA GLY A 164 -4.88 12.60 13.71
C GLY A 164 -5.94 13.45 14.39
N ASN A 165 -5.59 14.15 15.48
CA ASN A 165 -6.54 14.91 16.29
C ASN A 165 -7.79 14.11 16.69
N ILE A 166 -7.62 12.82 17.00
CA ILE A 166 -8.68 11.90 17.42
C ILE A 166 -8.38 11.34 18.81
N PRO A 167 -9.38 11.16 19.70
CA PRO A 167 -9.18 10.64 21.05
C PRO A 167 -9.03 9.11 21.06
N GLN A 168 -8.24 8.56 20.14
CA GLN A 168 -8.02 7.12 20.01
C GLN A 168 -6.53 6.79 20.06
N ASN A 169 -6.15 5.90 20.99
CA ASN A 169 -4.81 5.34 21.06
C ASN A 169 -4.69 4.25 19.97
N ARG A 170 -4.28 4.63 18.76
CA ARG A 170 -4.14 3.76 17.59
C ARG A 170 -2.72 3.88 17.01
N GLU A 171 -1.85 3.00 17.48
CA GLU A 171 -0.47 2.93 16.96
C GLU A 171 -0.40 2.07 15.71
N ARG A 172 0.19 2.62 14.64
CA ARG A 172 0.39 1.96 13.35
C ARG A 172 1.80 2.19 12.85
N ILE A 173 2.39 1.16 12.26
CA ILE A 173 3.59 1.34 11.47
C ILE A 173 3.19 1.76 10.06
N TYR A 174 3.90 2.76 9.55
CA TYR A 174 3.84 3.19 8.15
C TYR A 174 5.20 2.97 7.53
N ILE A 175 5.22 2.27 6.40
CA ILE A 175 6.43 1.98 5.62
C ILE A 175 6.28 2.72 4.30
N VAL A 176 7.27 3.54 3.97
CA VAL A 176 7.36 4.25 2.70
C VAL A 176 8.58 3.73 1.94
N GLY A 177 8.37 3.30 0.71
CA GLY A 177 9.44 2.94 -0.21
C GLY A 177 9.45 3.85 -1.42
N LEU A 178 10.63 4.25 -1.84
CA LEU A 178 10.84 4.98 -3.09
C LEU A 178 11.73 4.14 -4.00
N ASP A 179 11.33 3.96 -5.26
CA ASP A 179 12.17 3.31 -6.25
C ASP A 179 13.49 4.06 -6.40
N ARG A 180 14.61 3.34 -6.28
CA ARG A 180 15.95 3.94 -6.31
C ARG A 180 16.26 4.68 -7.60
N LYS A 181 15.65 4.31 -8.71
CA LYS A 181 15.81 5.02 -10.00
C LYS A 181 15.03 6.33 -10.04
N SER A 182 14.05 6.50 -9.16
CA SER A 182 13.22 7.72 -9.07
C SER A 182 13.77 8.76 -8.09
N VAL A 183 14.84 8.45 -7.37
CA VAL A 183 15.46 9.29 -6.31
C VAL A 183 16.71 10.04 -6.82
N VAL A 184 16.91 10.12 -8.13
CA VAL A 184 18.03 10.88 -8.75
C VAL A 184 17.59 12.28 -9.10
#